data_88f4834a527b707c492b68dfa51634a9
#
_entry.id   88f4834a527b707c492b68dfa51634a9
#
_cell.length_a   1.000
_cell.length_b   1.000
_cell.length_c   1.000
_cell.angle_alpha   90.00
_cell.angle_beta   90.00
_cell.angle_gamma   90.00
#
_symmetry.space_group_name_H-M   'P 1'
#
loop_
_entity.id
_entity.type
_entity.pdbx_description
1 polymer ?
#
loop_
_entity_poly.entity_id
_entity_poly.type
_entity_poly.pdbx_seq_one_letter_code
_entity_poly.pdbx_strand_id
1 'polypeptide(L)'
;MFGIILATLGADGDLIAAGGAKPSTPDGHITVDLHGGTMMDFVWIKPGSFLMGSTSSEPNRGEWEDPQHEVTVSKGFYLGKFEITQAQWIAVMGTAPWTGKKHVEKKPNHPAVYISWTAMEEFLRRLNEVAAESLYRLPTEAEWEYACRAGSTTRRSYGDDDSPLGDYAWYVGNTHKAGLPFAQPVGTKLPNPWGLYDMYGNVWEWVQDWYGDTYASLIVIDPTGVATGSARVMRGGGFVNRARNMRSAKRFSYDPSFRYSALGARLVRTK
;
A
#
# COMPACT_ATOMS: atom_id res chain seq x y z
N MET A 1 13.28 6.66 -42.10
CA MET A 1 14.54 6.24 -41.47
C MET A 1 14.18 5.40 -40.26
N PHE A 2 14.14 4.09 -40.41
CA PHE A 2 13.73 3.14 -39.33
C PHE A 2 14.95 2.83 -38.45
N GLY A 3 14.86 3.18 -37.19
CA GLY A 3 15.88 2.82 -36.21
C GLY A 3 15.67 1.38 -35.73
N ILE A 4 16.63 0.53 -36.01
CA ILE A 4 16.68 -0.86 -35.53
C ILE A 4 17.14 -0.82 -34.07
N ILE A 5 16.31 -1.29 -33.15
CA ILE A 5 16.69 -1.54 -31.77
C ILE A 5 17.43 -2.87 -31.73
N LEU A 6 18.74 -2.84 -31.49
CA LEU A 6 19.53 -4.04 -31.25
C LEU A 6 19.19 -4.58 -29.84
N ALA A 7 18.59 -5.75 -29.77
CA ALA A 7 18.50 -6.54 -28.55
C ALA A 7 19.86 -7.22 -28.33
N THR A 8 20.48 -7.05 -27.18
CA THR A 8 21.68 -7.78 -26.77
C THR A 8 21.26 -9.12 -26.14
N LEU A 9 21.76 -10.21 -26.69
CA LEU A 9 21.61 -11.56 -26.14
C LEU A 9 22.52 -11.72 -24.90
N GLY A 10 21.93 -12.07 -23.76
CA GLY A 10 22.66 -12.58 -22.60
C GLY A 10 23.10 -14.04 -22.83
N ALA A 11 24.10 -14.49 -22.10
CA ALA A 11 24.80 -15.77 -22.33
C ALA A 11 23.94 -17.05 -22.22
N ASP A 12 22.65 -16.95 -21.87
CA ASP A 12 21.76 -18.12 -21.70
C ASP A 12 20.49 -18.06 -22.59
N GLY A 13 20.50 -17.27 -23.65
CA GLY A 13 19.52 -17.43 -24.74
C GLY A 13 18.07 -17.05 -24.47
N ASP A 14 17.74 -16.49 -23.31
CA ASP A 14 16.38 -16.07 -22.97
C ASP A 14 16.17 -14.58 -23.24
N LEU A 15 15.21 -14.28 -24.10
CA LEU A 15 14.72 -12.92 -24.37
C LEU A 15 14.05 -12.38 -23.10
N ILE A 16 14.72 -11.49 -22.37
CA ILE A 16 14.12 -10.77 -21.25
C ILE A 16 13.27 -9.65 -21.84
N ALA A 17 11.96 -9.87 -21.91
CA ALA A 17 11.01 -8.78 -22.13
C ALA A 17 11.07 -7.84 -20.94
N ALA A 18 11.26 -6.55 -21.18
CA ALA A 18 11.21 -5.53 -20.11
C ALA A 18 9.84 -5.63 -19.40
N GLY A 19 9.86 -5.88 -18.07
CA GLY A 19 8.65 -6.04 -17.25
C GLY A 19 8.29 -7.49 -16.89
N GLY A 20 9.08 -8.49 -17.27
CA GLY A 20 8.84 -9.87 -16.89
C GLY A 20 9.06 -10.13 -15.40
N ALA A 21 8.02 -10.62 -14.70
CA ALA A 21 8.17 -11.15 -13.36
C ALA A 21 9.03 -12.40 -13.39
N LYS A 22 10.09 -12.50 -12.56
CA LYS A 22 10.76 -13.78 -12.33
C LYS A 22 9.77 -14.79 -11.77
N PRO A 23 9.82 -16.08 -12.15
CA PRO A 23 8.92 -17.09 -11.63
C PRO A 23 8.91 -17.08 -10.10
N SER A 24 7.71 -17.24 -9.53
CA SER A 24 7.44 -17.22 -8.10
C SER A 24 8.37 -18.14 -7.32
N THR A 25 8.93 -17.63 -6.21
CA THR A 25 9.47 -18.50 -5.17
C THR A 25 8.36 -19.42 -4.63
N PRO A 26 8.67 -20.58 -4.04
CA PRO A 26 7.67 -21.50 -3.47
C PRO A 26 6.71 -20.84 -2.47
N ASP A 27 7.06 -19.68 -1.94
CA ASP A 27 6.36 -18.96 -0.87
C ASP A 27 5.31 -17.93 -1.35
N GLY A 28 5.01 -17.88 -2.66
CA GLY A 28 4.03 -16.92 -3.19
C GLY A 28 4.52 -15.48 -3.26
N HIS A 29 5.83 -15.25 -3.25
CA HIS A 29 6.44 -13.94 -3.46
C HIS A 29 6.95 -13.78 -4.89
N ILE A 30 6.86 -12.57 -5.42
CA ILE A 30 7.50 -12.20 -6.68
C ILE A 30 8.29 -10.90 -6.50
N THR A 31 9.36 -10.77 -7.26
CA THR A 31 10.14 -9.54 -7.37
C THR A 31 10.11 -9.07 -8.81
N VAL A 32 9.79 -7.81 -9.04
CA VAL A 32 9.63 -7.20 -10.36
C VAL A 32 10.64 -6.07 -10.51
N ASP A 33 11.31 -5.98 -11.65
CA ASP A 33 12.06 -4.79 -12.04
C ASP A 33 11.08 -3.76 -12.62
N LEU A 34 10.93 -2.63 -11.94
CA LEU A 34 10.05 -1.55 -12.39
C LEU A 34 10.66 -0.78 -13.56
N HIS A 35 11.96 -0.52 -13.51
CA HIS A 35 12.80 0.06 -14.55
C HIS A 35 14.24 0.20 -14.06
N GLY A 36 15.21 -0.14 -14.93
CA GLY A 36 16.64 0.12 -14.70
C GLY A 36 17.24 -0.56 -13.47
N GLY A 37 16.75 -1.74 -13.07
CA GLY A 37 17.25 -2.48 -11.91
C GLY A 37 16.62 -2.07 -10.58
N THR A 38 15.58 -1.22 -10.60
CA THR A 38 14.84 -0.86 -9.39
C THR A 38 13.77 -1.91 -9.10
N MET A 39 14.03 -2.75 -8.11
CA MET A 39 13.17 -3.89 -7.77
C MET A 39 12.02 -3.50 -6.85
N MET A 40 10.88 -4.21 -7.00
CA MET A 40 9.74 -4.16 -6.09
C MET A 40 9.28 -5.57 -5.75
N ASP A 41 9.13 -5.83 -4.46
CA ASP A 41 8.66 -7.11 -3.93
C ASP A 41 7.15 -7.09 -3.73
N PHE A 42 6.51 -8.20 -4.07
CA PHE A 42 5.08 -8.42 -3.88
C PHE A 42 4.81 -9.75 -3.17
N VAL A 43 3.77 -9.77 -2.38
CA VAL A 43 3.25 -10.94 -1.66
C VAL A 43 1.95 -11.39 -2.30
N TRP A 44 1.80 -12.68 -2.54
CA TRP A 44 0.55 -13.27 -3.03
C TRP A 44 -0.50 -13.30 -1.95
N ILE A 45 -1.61 -12.62 -2.17
CA ILE A 45 -2.80 -12.63 -1.31
C ILE A 45 -3.81 -13.60 -1.92
N LYS A 46 -4.12 -14.66 -1.18
CA LYS A 46 -5.10 -15.68 -1.63
C LYS A 46 -6.52 -15.12 -1.56
N PRO A 47 -7.43 -15.59 -2.43
CA PRO A 47 -8.86 -15.30 -2.28
C PRO A 47 -9.39 -15.75 -0.91
N GLY A 48 -10.41 -15.06 -0.41
CA GLY A 48 -11.06 -15.43 0.85
C GLY A 48 -12.05 -14.39 1.33
N SER A 49 -12.68 -14.63 2.47
CA SER A 49 -13.65 -13.74 3.09
C SER A 49 -13.14 -13.24 4.44
N PHE A 50 -13.58 -12.07 4.85
CA PHE A 50 -13.26 -11.48 6.14
C PHE A 50 -14.37 -10.51 6.61
N LEU A 51 -14.32 -10.12 7.86
CA LEU A 51 -15.17 -9.07 8.42
C LEU A 51 -14.48 -7.71 8.26
N MET A 52 -14.99 -6.87 7.36
CA MET A 52 -14.52 -5.51 7.11
C MET A 52 -15.19 -4.52 8.06
N GLY A 53 -14.42 -3.54 8.54
CA GLY A 53 -14.90 -2.57 9.52
C GLY A 53 -14.63 -3.00 10.96
N SER A 54 -15.20 -2.28 11.92
CA SER A 54 -14.97 -2.51 13.36
C SER A 54 -16.26 -2.86 14.08
N THR A 55 -16.13 -3.70 15.15
CA THR A 55 -17.27 -3.99 16.05
C THR A 55 -17.65 -2.75 16.83
N SER A 56 -18.91 -2.66 17.29
CA SER A 56 -19.38 -1.54 18.13
C SER A 56 -18.62 -1.40 19.45
N SER A 57 -17.98 -2.47 19.92
CA SER A 57 -17.18 -2.51 21.15
C SER A 57 -15.70 -2.17 20.93
N GLU A 58 -15.23 -2.01 19.67
CA GLU A 58 -13.82 -1.74 19.41
C GLU A 58 -13.41 -0.35 19.94
N PRO A 59 -12.39 -0.25 20.81
CA PRO A 59 -11.95 1.02 21.34
C PRO A 59 -11.44 1.98 20.26
N ASN A 60 -11.84 3.25 20.34
CA ASN A 60 -11.45 4.33 19.42
C ASN A 60 -11.91 4.13 17.97
N ARG A 61 -12.95 3.33 17.75
CA ARG A 61 -13.60 3.21 16.45
C ARG A 61 -14.23 4.53 16.00
N GLY A 62 -14.39 4.71 14.71
CA GLY A 62 -15.18 5.77 14.12
C GLY A 62 -16.50 5.25 13.55
N GLU A 63 -17.55 6.07 13.53
CA GLU A 63 -18.85 5.70 12.96
C GLU A 63 -18.75 5.34 11.47
N TRP A 64 -17.79 5.91 10.77
CA TRP A 64 -17.49 5.61 9.36
C TRP A 64 -16.85 4.22 9.12
N GLU A 65 -16.59 3.45 10.18
CA GLU A 65 -16.13 2.06 10.11
C GLU A 65 -17.31 1.07 10.19
N ASP A 66 -18.54 1.57 10.24
CA ASP A 66 -19.81 0.86 10.31
C ASP A 66 -20.46 0.63 8.94
N PRO A 67 -21.34 -0.39 8.88
CA PRO A 67 -21.39 -1.54 9.77
C PRO A 67 -20.24 -2.49 9.51
N GLN A 68 -19.80 -3.25 10.54
CA GLN A 68 -18.96 -4.41 10.26
C GLN A 68 -19.75 -5.41 9.43
N HIS A 69 -19.20 -5.87 8.32
CA HIS A 69 -19.89 -6.72 7.35
C HIS A 69 -18.93 -7.71 6.70
N GLU A 70 -19.47 -8.80 6.15
CA GLU A 70 -18.66 -9.78 5.46
C GLU A 70 -18.32 -9.31 4.04
N VAL A 71 -17.03 -9.39 3.70
CA VAL A 71 -16.51 -9.11 2.36
C VAL A 71 -15.79 -10.34 1.83
N THR A 72 -16.08 -10.70 0.58
CA THR A 72 -15.34 -11.72 -0.16
C THR A 72 -14.42 -11.07 -1.19
N VAL A 73 -13.13 -11.34 -1.09
CA VAL A 73 -12.13 -11.08 -2.12
C VAL A 73 -12.08 -12.33 -3.00
N SER A 74 -12.74 -12.29 -4.16
CA SER A 74 -12.98 -13.50 -4.98
C SER A 74 -11.78 -13.92 -5.82
N LYS A 75 -10.85 -13.00 -6.07
CA LYS A 75 -9.65 -13.24 -6.88
C LYS A 75 -8.40 -12.91 -6.08
N GLY A 76 -7.41 -13.80 -6.13
CA GLY A 76 -6.11 -13.50 -5.55
C GLY A 76 -5.37 -12.43 -6.34
N PHE A 77 -4.50 -11.70 -5.65
CA PHE A 77 -3.69 -10.62 -6.21
C PHE A 77 -2.32 -10.57 -5.53
N TYR A 78 -1.37 -9.90 -6.15
CA TYR A 78 -0.09 -9.58 -5.53
C TYR A 78 -0.15 -8.19 -4.91
N LEU A 79 0.16 -8.06 -3.62
CA LEU A 79 0.22 -6.77 -2.92
C LEU A 79 1.69 -6.40 -2.66
N GLY A 80 2.05 -5.15 -2.89
CA GLY A 80 3.37 -4.63 -2.55
C GLY A 80 3.74 -4.95 -1.11
N LYS A 81 4.87 -5.63 -0.93
CA LYS A 81 5.37 -6.04 0.39
C LYS A 81 5.56 -4.84 1.32
N PHE A 82 5.93 -3.72 0.73
CA PHE A 82 6.19 -2.43 1.36
C PHE A 82 5.41 -1.32 0.67
N GLU A 83 5.38 -0.14 1.27
CA GLU A 83 5.01 1.11 0.63
C GLU A 83 5.96 1.41 -0.55
N ILE A 84 5.51 2.13 -1.57
CA ILE A 84 6.36 2.58 -2.68
C ILE A 84 7.50 3.42 -2.11
N THR A 85 8.74 3.07 -2.44
CA THR A 85 9.92 3.81 -1.98
C THR A 85 10.25 5.02 -2.86
N GLN A 86 11.07 5.93 -2.35
CA GLN A 86 11.57 7.09 -3.10
C GLN A 86 12.35 6.65 -4.35
N ALA A 87 13.16 5.58 -4.26
CA ALA A 87 13.87 5.03 -5.41
C ALA A 87 12.90 4.53 -6.49
N GLN A 88 11.88 3.76 -6.10
CA GLN A 88 10.87 3.23 -7.01
C GLN A 88 10.06 4.34 -7.70
N TRP A 89 9.67 5.37 -6.93
CA TRP A 89 9.00 6.54 -7.51
C TRP A 89 9.87 7.26 -8.54
N ILE A 90 11.14 7.52 -8.19
CA ILE A 90 12.07 8.22 -9.10
C ILE A 90 12.32 7.39 -10.37
N ALA A 91 12.45 6.07 -10.25
CA ALA A 91 12.66 5.19 -11.40
C ALA A 91 11.54 5.29 -12.44
N VAL A 92 10.28 5.38 -11.99
CA VAL A 92 9.10 5.45 -12.87
C VAL A 92 8.81 6.89 -13.32
N MET A 93 8.88 7.85 -12.39
CA MET A 93 8.41 9.22 -12.62
C MET A 93 9.52 10.20 -13.01
N GLY A 94 10.77 9.91 -12.69
CA GLY A 94 11.87 10.86 -12.85
C GLY A 94 11.81 12.09 -11.94
N THR A 95 10.92 12.10 -10.93
CA THR A 95 10.66 13.27 -10.08
C THR A 95 10.76 12.93 -8.61
N ALA A 96 10.90 13.96 -7.76
CA ALA A 96 10.96 13.82 -6.30
C ALA A 96 10.05 14.88 -5.64
N PRO A 97 8.73 14.64 -5.51
CA PRO A 97 7.75 15.61 -5.00
C PRO A 97 8.04 16.11 -3.57
N TRP A 98 8.82 15.36 -2.81
CA TRP A 98 9.25 15.69 -1.45
C TRP A 98 10.44 16.66 -1.40
N THR A 99 11.04 17.04 -2.53
CA THR A 99 12.21 17.94 -2.56
C THR A 99 11.85 19.31 -2.01
N GLY A 100 12.64 19.77 -1.04
CA GLY A 100 12.40 21.06 -0.35
C GLY A 100 11.25 21.03 0.67
N LYS A 101 10.63 19.89 0.89
CA LYS A 101 9.53 19.73 1.88
C LYS A 101 10.07 19.42 3.26
N LYS A 102 9.29 19.80 4.32
CA LYS A 102 9.60 19.49 5.71
C LYS A 102 9.19 18.04 6.05
N HIS A 103 9.79 17.51 7.11
CA HIS A 103 9.47 16.18 7.65
C HIS A 103 9.66 15.06 6.62
N VAL A 104 10.74 15.13 5.87
CA VAL A 104 11.15 14.11 4.89
C VAL A 104 12.64 13.84 5.02
N GLU A 105 13.00 12.58 5.15
CA GLU A 105 14.37 12.11 4.94
C GLU A 105 14.50 11.65 3.48
N LYS A 106 15.55 12.14 2.79
CA LYS A 106 15.79 11.83 1.38
C LYS A 106 16.72 10.63 1.26
N LYS A 107 16.15 9.43 1.22
CA LYS A 107 16.91 8.18 1.09
C LYS A 107 16.12 7.18 0.23
N PRO A 108 16.79 6.36 -0.58
CA PRO A 108 16.14 5.52 -1.58
C PRO A 108 15.11 4.53 -1.02
N ASN A 109 15.30 4.03 0.20
CA ASN A 109 14.44 3.05 0.86
C ASN A 109 13.40 3.65 1.82
N HIS A 110 13.26 4.99 1.86
CA HIS A 110 12.16 5.64 2.57
C HIS A 110 10.92 5.68 1.66
N PRO A 111 9.71 5.72 2.24
CA PRO A 111 8.48 5.85 1.46
C PRO A 111 8.49 7.10 0.58
N ALA A 112 7.96 6.99 -0.64
CA ALA A 112 7.62 8.13 -1.46
C ALA A 112 6.44 8.87 -0.83
N VAL A 113 6.63 10.13 -0.50
CA VAL A 113 5.63 10.96 0.19
C VAL A 113 5.36 12.25 -0.58
N TYR A 114 4.40 13.06 -0.12
CA TYR A 114 3.91 14.23 -0.87
C TYR A 114 3.38 13.86 -2.27
N ILE A 115 2.90 12.64 -2.42
CA ILE A 115 2.25 12.14 -3.63
C ILE A 115 0.74 12.22 -3.46
N SER A 116 0.05 12.83 -4.41
CA SER A 116 -1.41 12.89 -4.43
C SER A 116 -1.98 11.63 -5.11
N TRP A 117 -3.27 11.38 -4.91
CA TRP A 117 -3.95 10.28 -5.57
C TRP A 117 -3.89 10.42 -7.11
N THR A 118 -4.08 11.66 -7.61
CA THR A 118 -3.93 11.95 -9.06
C THR A 118 -2.50 11.74 -9.58
N ALA A 119 -1.48 11.97 -8.74
CA ALA A 119 -0.11 11.65 -9.12
C ALA A 119 0.14 10.13 -9.16
N MET A 120 -0.60 9.36 -8.33
CA MET A 120 -0.56 7.89 -8.39
C MET A 120 -1.19 7.36 -9.68
N GLU A 121 -2.25 7.98 -10.21
CA GLU A 121 -2.80 7.59 -11.53
C GLU A 121 -1.74 7.70 -12.63
N GLU A 122 -0.98 8.79 -12.66
CA GLU A 122 0.10 8.97 -13.64
C GLU A 122 1.25 7.97 -13.43
N PHE A 123 1.61 7.69 -12.17
CA PHE A 123 2.59 6.65 -11.84
C PHE A 123 2.15 5.28 -12.39
N LEU A 124 0.91 4.89 -12.13
CA LEU A 124 0.33 3.63 -12.59
C LEU A 124 0.24 3.55 -14.12
N ARG A 125 -0.16 4.65 -14.76
CA ARG A 125 -0.21 4.73 -16.24
C ARG A 125 1.17 4.43 -16.85
N ARG A 126 2.23 5.11 -16.36
CA ARG A 126 3.60 4.88 -16.84
C ARG A 126 4.09 3.48 -16.57
N LEU A 127 3.83 2.95 -15.37
CA LEU A 127 4.25 1.61 -15.01
C LEU A 127 3.58 0.54 -15.89
N ASN A 128 2.29 0.71 -16.19
CA ASN A 128 1.54 -0.19 -17.08
C ASN A 128 1.98 -0.05 -18.54
N GLU A 129 2.39 1.13 -18.98
CA GLU A 129 2.98 1.32 -20.33
C GLU A 129 4.31 0.54 -20.46
N VAL A 130 5.18 0.60 -19.45
CA VAL A 130 6.44 -0.18 -19.43
C VAL A 130 6.15 -1.68 -19.44
N ALA A 131 5.14 -2.12 -18.67
CA ALA A 131 4.74 -3.52 -18.63
C ALA A 131 4.02 -4.00 -19.93
N ALA A 132 3.60 -3.06 -20.80
CA ALA A 132 2.75 -3.30 -21.97
C ALA A 132 1.41 -4.00 -21.63
N GLU A 133 0.99 -3.96 -20.38
CA GLU A 133 -0.23 -4.58 -19.83
C GLU A 133 -0.76 -3.76 -18.65
N SER A 134 -2.08 -3.80 -18.41
CA SER A 134 -2.71 -3.13 -17.25
C SER A 134 -2.62 -4.00 -15.99
N LEU A 135 -1.40 -4.25 -15.52
CA LEU A 135 -1.13 -5.15 -14.39
C LEU A 135 -1.19 -4.44 -13.02
N TYR A 136 -0.86 -3.15 -12.98
CA TYR A 136 -0.67 -2.42 -11.73
C TYR A 136 -1.81 -1.45 -11.46
N ARG A 137 -2.24 -1.41 -10.19
CA ARG A 137 -3.27 -0.50 -9.69
C ARG A 137 -3.07 -0.23 -8.19
N LEU A 138 -3.82 0.70 -7.63
CA LEU A 138 -3.99 0.79 -6.18
C LEU A 138 -4.84 -0.40 -5.68
N PRO A 139 -4.66 -0.86 -4.43
CA PRO A 139 -5.59 -1.78 -3.80
C PRO A 139 -6.98 -1.11 -3.66
N THR A 140 -8.04 -1.88 -3.68
CA THR A 140 -9.31 -1.41 -3.13
C THR A 140 -9.19 -1.29 -1.62
N GLU A 141 -10.08 -0.54 -1.00
CA GLU A 141 -10.11 -0.40 0.46
C GLU A 141 -10.29 -1.77 1.14
N ALA A 142 -11.12 -2.62 0.57
CA ALA A 142 -11.37 -3.98 1.06
C ALA A 142 -10.14 -4.89 0.91
N GLU A 143 -9.46 -4.86 -0.23
CA GLU A 143 -8.22 -5.61 -0.43
C GLU A 143 -7.14 -5.19 0.55
N TRP A 144 -7.02 -3.88 0.81
CA TRP A 144 -6.06 -3.35 1.77
C TRP A 144 -6.35 -3.85 3.19
N GLU A 145 -7.62 -3.75 3.67
CA GLU A 145 -7.99 -4.18 5.01
C GLU A 145 -7.88 -5.71 5.17
N TYR A 146 -8.31 -6.48 4.16
CA TYR A 146 -8.14 -7.93 4.12
C TYR A 146 -6.68 -8.33 4.31
N ALA A 147 -5.79 -7.71 3.55
CA ALA A 147 -4.36 -7.96 3.62
C ALA A 147 -3.74 -7.47 4.95
N CYS A 148 -4.20 -6.34 5.49
CA CYS A 148 -3.78 -5.81 6.78
C CYS A 148 -4.13 -6.77 7.92
N ARG A 149 -5.35 -7.30 7.94
CA ARG A 149 -5.82 -8.26 8.95
C ARG A 149 -5.09 -9.59 8.89
N ALA A 150 -4.71 -10.04 7.71
CA ALA A 150 -3.97 -11.30 7.51
C ALA A 150 -4.63 -12.49 8.23
N GLY A 151 -5.97 -12.60 8.16
CA GLY A 151 -6.76 -13.64 8.80
C GLY A 151 -7.22 -13.34 10.23
N SER A 152 -6.79 -12.23 10.84
CA SER A 152 -7.21 -11.84 12.19
C SER A 152 -8.55 -11.11 12.19
N THR A 153 -9.34 -11.30 13.25
CA THR A 153 -10.56 -10.55 13.56
C THR A 153 -10.36 -9.46 14.61
N THR A 154 -9.16 -9.37 15.20
CA THR A 154 -8.77 -8.41 16.22
C THR A 154 -8.49 -7.03 15.63
N ARG A 155 -8.30 -6.00 16.47
CA ARG A 155 -7.96 -4.63 16.03
C ARG A 155 -6.75 -4.57 15.10
N ARG A 156 -5.77 -5.46 15.35
CA ARG A 156 -4.53 -5.58 14.57
C ARG A 156 -4.27 -7.03 14.24
N SER A 157 -3.46 -7.28 13.26
CA SER A 157 -3.11 -8.64 12.82
C SER A 157 -2.44 -9.50 13.90
N TYR A 158 -1.88 -8.87 14.93
CA TYR A 158 -1.20 -9.53 16.05
C TYR A 158 -2.04 -9.53 17.36
N GLY A 159 -3.26 -8.99 17.36
CA GLY A 159 -4.16 -8.99 18.52
C GLY A 159 -4.64 -7.59 18.94
N ASP A 160 -5.23 -7.52 20.14
CA ASP A 160 -5.83 -6.30 20.71
C ASP A 160 -4.89 -5.58 21.69
N ASP A 161 -3.81 -6.21 22.11
CA ASP A 161 -2.83 -5.61 23.01
C ASP A 161 -2.05 -4.47 22.32
N ASP A 162 -1.93 -3.34 23.01
CA ASP A 162 -1.16 -2.19 22.55
C ASP A 162 0.35 -2.32 22.83
N SER A 163 0.76 -3.20 23.74
CA SER A 163 2.16 -3.31 24.19
C SER A 163 3.16 -3.60 23.06
N PRO A 164 2.87 -4.51 22.09
CA PRO A 164 3.82 -4.79 21.01
C PRO A 164 3.73 -3.81 19.83
N LEU A 165 2.87 -2.77 19.90
CA LEU A 165 2.68 -1.84 18.75
C LEU A 165 4.00 -1.26 18.22
N GLY A 166 4.93 -0.96 19.09
CA GLY A 166 6.23 -0.41 18.73
C GLY A 166 7.08 -1.33 17.86
N ASP A 167 6.82 -2.63 17.87
CA ASP A 167 7.52 -3.63 17.06
C ASP A 167 6.95 -3.71 15.66
N TYR A 168 5.68 -3.34 15.47
CA TYR A 168 4.95 -3.44 14.20
C TYR A 168 4.75 -2.11 13.48
N ALA A 169 4.91 -0.97 14.18
CA ALA A 169 4.50 0.33 13.67
C ALA A 169 5.51 1.44 13.93
N TRP A 170 5.68 2.32 12.94
CA TRP A 170 6.23 3.65 13.13
C TRP A 170 5.09 4.65 13.35
N TYR A 171 4.99 5.20 14.56
CA TYR A 171 3.94 6.12 14.96
C TYR A 171 4.49 7.21 15.89
N VAL A 172 3.73 8.21 16.26
CA VAL A 172 4.21 9.36 17.05
C VAL A 172 4.92 8.96 18.36
N GLY A 173 4.55 7.79 18.92
CA GLY A 173 5.13 7.31 20.18
C GLY A 173 6.59 6.88 20.07
N ASN A 174 7.05 6.49 18.89
CA ASN A 174 8.43 6.03 18.67
C ASN A 174 9.18 6.83 17.57
N THR A 175 8.54 7.76 16.89
CA THR A 175 9.19 8.67 15.95
C THR A 175 9.51 10.02 16.58
N HIS A 176 8.51 10.78 17.01
CA HIS A 176 8.70 12.13 17.58
C HIS A 176 9.59 12.13 18.82
N LYS A 177 9.37 11.18 19.74
CA LYS A 177 10.17 11.06 20.97
C LYS A 177 11.64 10.70 20.70
N ALA A 178 11.90 10.04 19.56
CA ALA A 178 13.25 9.67 19.14
C ALA A 178 13.93 10.74 18.26
N GLY A 179 13.30 11.91 18.05
CA GLY A 179 13.84 12.95 17.18
C GLY A 179 13.77 12.62 15.68
N LEU A 180 12.86 11.72 15.28
CA LEU A 180 12.69 11.23 13.91
C LEU A 180 11.34 11.71 13.34
N PRO A 181 11.14 13.02 13.05
CA PRO A 181 9.86 13.56 12.64
C PRO A 181 9.60 13.35 11.13
N PHE A 182 9.87 12.14 10.62
CA PHE A 182 9.72 11.75 9.21
C PHE A 182 9.45 10.24 9.10
N ALA A 183 8.90 9.82 7.96
CA ALA A 183 8.70 8.41 7.64
C ALA A 183 10.04 7.65 7.64
N GLN A 184 10.05 6.45 8.20
CA GLN A 184 11.25 5.63 8.36
C GLN A 184 11.46 4.72 7.14
N PRO A 185 12.63 4.10 6.97
CA PRO A 185 12.85 3.11 5.92
C PRO A 185 11.81 2.01 5.97
N VAL A 186 11.28 1.62 4.82
CA VAL A 186 10.28 0.54 4.73
C VAL A 186 10.85 -0.79 5.26
N GLY A 187 9.99 -1.63 5.83
CA GLY A 187 10.34 -2.98 6.25
C GLY A 187 11.24 -3.07 7.48
N THR A 188 11.33 -2.01 8.28
CA THR A 188 12.17 -1.98 9.50
C THR A 188 11.42 -2.39 10.77
N LYS A 189 10.13 -2.66 10.67
CA LYS A 189 9.28 -3.22 11.71
C LYS A 189 8.91 -4.66 11.38
N LEU A 190 8.25 -5.37 12.30
CA LEU A 190 7.78 -6.73 12.06
C LEU A 190 6.64 -6.74 11.04
N PRO A 191 6.59 -7.74 10.16
CA PRO A 191 5.49 -7.93 9.23
C PRO A 191 4.25 -8.49 9.91
N ASN A 192 3.11 -8.39 9.24
CA ASN A 192 1.94 -9.16 9.61
C ASN A 192 2.10 -10.65 9.24
N PRO A 193 1.18 -11.56 9.66
CA PRO A 193 1.29 -13.00 9.37
C PRO A 193 1.39 -13.38 7.88
N TRP A 194 1.00 -12.49 6.96
CA TRP A 194 1.15 -12.72 5.52
C TRP A 194 2.42 -12.13 4.93
N GLY A 195 3.32 -11.57 5.75
CA GLY A 195 4.61 -11.04 5.31
C GLY A 195 4.56 -9.61 4.76
N LEU A 196 3.49 -8.86 5.02
CA LEU A 196 3.34 -7.46 4.65
C LEU A 196 3.85 -6.57 5.78
N TYR A 197 4.68 -5.61 5.45
CA TYR A 197 5.29 -4.66 6.37
C TYR A 197 4.55 -3.32 6.35
N ASP A 198 4.72 -2.56 7.44
CA ASP A 198 4.26 -1.17 7.59
C ASP A 198 2.73 -1.00 7.41
N MET A 199 1.96 -2.09 7.62
CA MET A 199 0.48 -2.04 7.56
C MET A 199 -0.12 -1.18 8.67
N TYR A 200 0.66 -0.81 9.67
CA TYR A 200 0.33 0.09 10.76
C TYR A 200 1.40 1.17 10.88
N GLY A 201 1.05 2.43 10.60
CA GLY A 201 1.97 3.56 10.73
C GLY A 201 2.82 3.82 9.51
N ASN A 202 4.00 4.34 9.69
CA ASN A 202 4.91 4.88 8.71
C ASN A 202 4.24 5.95 7.84
N VAL A 203 3.54 5.61 6.74
CA VAL A 203 2.72 6.57 6.00
C VAL A 203 1.30 6.05 5.78
N TRP A 204 0.33 6.95 5.71
CA TRP A 204 -0.98 6.66 5.16
C TRP A 204 -0.84 6.21 3.72
N GLU A 205 -1.70 5.33 3.27
CA GLU A 205 -1.67 4.77 1.94
C GLU A 205 -2.96 5.07 1.19
N TRP A 206 -2.83 5.71 0.03
CA TRP A 206 -3.94 5.85 -0.89
C TRP A 206 -4.45 4.50 -1.35
N VAL A 207 -5.77 4.35 -1.38
CA VAL A 207 -6.45 3.22 -2.04
C VAL A 207 -7.31 3.72 -3.20
N GLN A 208 -7.87 2.80 -3.98
CA GLN A 208 -8.62 3.14 -5.18
C GLN A 208 -9.94 3.85 -4.90
N ASP A 209 -10.59 3.53 -3.80
CA ASP A 209 -11.99 3.83 -3.51
C ASP A 209 -12.26 5.31 -3.26
N TRP A 210 -13.41 5.79 -3.75
CA TRP A 210 -14.02 6.99 -3.24
C TRP A 210 -14.54 6.75 -1.83
N TYR A 211 -14.40 7.75 -0.98
CA TYR A 211 -14.87 7.69 0.39
C TYR A 211 -16.39 7.78 0.46
N GLY A 212 -17.00 6.78 1.09
CA GLY A 212 -18.39 6.80 1.56
C GLY A 212 -18.43 6.85 3.08
N ASP A 213 -19.41 7.54 3.64
CA ASP A 213 -19.52 7.76 5.10
C ASP A 213 -19.77 6.46 5.88
N THR A 214 -20.38 5.47 5.23
CA THR A 214 -20.65 4.14 5.81
C THR A 214 -20.43 3.06 4.77
N TYR A 215 -20.27 1.83 5.23
CA TYR A 215 -20.26 0.65 4.35
C TYR A 215 -21.68 0.17 4.03
N ALA A 216 -21.81 -0.64 2.98
CA ALA A 216 -23.02 -1.40 2.74
C ALA A 216 -23.25 -2.41 3.87
N SER A 217 -24.50 -2.64 4.27
CA SER A 217 -24.86 -3.56 5.35
C SER A 217 -25.02 -5.02 4.90
N LEU A 218 -24.69 -5.34 3.67
CA LEU A 218 -24.85 -6.67 3.06
C LEU A 218 -23.49 -7.34 2.88
N ILE A 219 -23.51 -8.66 2.69
CA ILE A 219 -22.36 -9.41 2.19
C ILE A 219 -22.05 -8.90 0.79
N VAL A 220 -20.79 -8.49 0.57
CA VAL A 220 -20.34 -7.94 -0.70
C VAL A 220 -19.13 -8.72 -1.25
N ILE A 221 -19.07 -8.81 -2.57
CA ILE A 221 -17.98 -9.48 -3.29
C ILE A 221 -17.21 -8.42 -4.08
N ASP A 222 -15.90 -8.38 -3.89
CA ASP A 222 -14.96 -7.46 -4.58
C ASP A 222 -15.43 -5.99 -4.58
N PRO A 223 -15.79 -5.39 -3.42
CA PRO A 223 -16.27 -4.03 -3.39
C PRO A 223 -15.19 -3.04 -3.83
N THR A 224 -15.61 -1.97 -4.51
CA THR A 224 -14.75 -0.88 -5.02
C THR A 224 -15.16 0.49 -4.46
N GLY A 225 -15.91 0.50 -3.35
CA GLY A 225 -16.44 1.71 -2.72
C GLY A 225 -17.64 2.29 -3.46
N VAL A 226 -17.95 3.56 -3.17
CA VAL A 226 -19.03 4.29 -3.85
C VAL A 226 -18.58 4.71 -5.26
N ALA A 227 -19.54 4.82 -6.19
CA ALA A 227 -19.24 5.09 -7.60
C ALA A 227 -18.60 6.47 -7.83
N THR A 228 -18.93 7.46 -7.00
CA THR A 228 -18.43 8.85 -7.10
C THR A 228 -18.22 9.43 -5.70
N GLY A 229 -17.36 10.43 -5.60
CA GLY A 229 -17.10 11.13 -4.33
C GLY A 229 -16.20 12.34 -4.54
N SER A 230 -15.97 13.09 -3.48
CA SER A 230 -15.07 14.25 -3.44
C SER A 230 -13.73 13.94 -2.77
N ALA A 231 -13.61 12.79 -2.07
CA ALA A 231 -12.42 12.40 -1.35
C ALA A 231 -12.08 10.92 -1.61
N ARG A 232 -10.79 10.61 -1.67
CA ARG A 232 -10.27 9.24 -1.77
C ARG A 232 -9.92 8.69 -0.39
N VAL A 233 -10.10 7.39 -0.23
CA VAL A 233 -9.79 6.70 1.03
C VAL A 233 -8.29 6.55 1.22
N MET A 234 -7.86 6.65 2.47
CA MET A 234 -6.50 6.35 2.94
C MET A 234 -6.54 5.39 4.11
N ARG A 235 -5.55 4.52 4.22
CA ARG A 235 -5.47 3.44 5.22
C ARG A 235 -4.11 3.42 5.92
N GLY A 236 -3.99 2.67 7.04
CA GLY A 236 -2.74 2.35 7.74
C GLY A 236 -2.34 3.29 8.86
N GLY A 237 -2.65 4.57 8.76
CA GLY A 237 -2.09 5.58 9.65
C GLY A 237 -0.68 6.00 9.23
N GLY A 238 -0.05 6.90 9.95
CA GLY A 238 1.30 7.35 9.62
C GLY A 238 2.11 7.72 10.87
N PHE A 239 3.40 7.98 10.68
CA PHE A 239 4.38 8.25 11.76
C PHE A 239 3.98 9.42 12.68
N VAL A 240 3.10 10.30 12.22
CA VAL A 240 2.58 11.45 12.99
C VAL A 240 1.38 11.11 13.86
N ASN A 241 0.78 9.94 13.69
CA ASN A 241 -0.47 9.57 14.33
C ASN A 241 -0.25 8.87 15.68
N ARG A 242 -1.26 8.95 16.55
CA ARG A 242 -1.27 8.25 17.84
C ARG A 242 -1.60 6.77 17.66
N ALA A 243 -1.21 5.93 18.63
CA ALA A 243 -1.45 4.49 18.68
C ALA A 243 -2.91 4.08 18.36
N ARG A 244 -3.89 4.88 18.80
CA ARG A 244 -5.32 4.65 18.53
C ARG A 244 -5.70 4.62 17.03
N ASN A 245 -4.85 5.16 16.17
CA ASN A 245 -5.07 5.14 14.71
C ASN A 245 -4.45 3.91 14.02
N MET A 246 -3.61 3.16 14.74
CA MET A 246 -2.94 1.97 14.23
C MET A 246 -3.88 0.76 14.39
N ARG A 247 -4.94 0.70 13.56
CA ARG A 247 -5.96 -0.37 13.58
C ARG A 247 -6.31 -0.77 12.15
N SER A 248 -6.61 -2.05 11.95
CA SER A 248 -6.93 -2.58 10.62
C SER A 248 -8.14 -1.87 10.00
N ALA A 249 -9.19 -1.60 10.78
CA ALA A 249 -10.40 -0.93 10.33
C ALA A 249 -10.26 0.59 10.17
N LYS A 250 -9.15 1.19 10.67
CA LYS A 250 -8.99 2.66 10.61
C LYS A 250 -8.92 3.14 9.18
N ARG A 251 -9.84 4.03 8.83
CA ARG A 251 -9.92 4.70 7.55
C ARG A 251 -9.89 6.22 7.72
N PHE A 252 -9.46 6.90 6.71
CA PHE A 252 -9.50 8.35 6.58
C PHE A 252 -9.65 8.73 5.10
N SER A 253 -9.88 10.00 4.81
CA SER A 253 -10.04 10.47 3.43
C SER A 253 -9.55 11.89 3.24
N TYR A 254 -9.14 12.18 2.02
CA TYR A 254 -8.82 13.54 1.57
C TYR A 254 -9.14 13.73 0.09
N ASP A 255 -9.20 15.00 -0.32
CA ASP A 255 -9.26 15.41 -1.71
C ASP A 255 -8.13 14.71 -2.53
N PRO A 256 -8.39 14.22 -3.76
CA PRO A 256 -7.40 13.51 -4.56
C PRO A 256 -6.12 14.29 -4.87
N SER A 257 -6.14 15.61 -4.74
CA SER A 257 -4.95 16.46 -4.94
C SER A 257 -4.10 16.65 -3.68
N PHE A 258 -4.59 16.20 -2.51
CA PHE A 258 -3.92 16.39 -1.22
C PHE A 258 -2.55 15.71 -1.19
N ARG A 259 -1.58 16.36 -0.53
CA ARG A 259 -0.19 15.91 -0.41
C ARG A 259 0.32 16.15 1.00
N TYR A 260 0.95 15.14 1.59
CA TYR A 260 1.42 15.24 2.97
C TYR A 260 2.69 14.42 3.21
N SER A 261 3.49 14.79 4.23
CA SER A 261 4.73 14.11 4.60
C SER A 261 4.53 12.67 5.13
N ALA A 262 3.34 12.33 5.55
CA ALA A 262 2.96 11.02 6.04
C ALA A 262 1.90 10.37 5.14
N LEU A 263 2.00 10.57 3.82
CA LEU A 263 1.04 10.03 2.85
C LEU A 263 1.78 9.53 1.62
N GLY A 264 1.64 8.25 1.36
CA GLY A 264 2.20 7.48 0.25
C GLY A 264 1.19 6.52 -0.35
N ALA A 265 1.65 5.36 -0.81
CA ALA A 265 0.82 4.29 -1.36
C ALA A 265 1.60 2.97 -1.42
N ARG A 266 0.87 1.85 -1.57
CA ARG A 266 1.41 0.57 -2.06
C ARG A 266 0.62 0.08 -3.27
N LEU A 267 1.20 -0.84 -4.05
CA LEU A 267 0.62 -1.30 -5.29
C LEU A 267 -0.04 -2.67 -5.15
N VAL A 268 -1.05 -2.88 -5.96
CA VAL A 268 -1.49 -4.21 -6.39
C VAL A 268 -0.91 -4.49 -7.77
N ARG A 269 -0.49 -5.76 -7.98
CA ARG A 269 -0.25 -6.33 -9.29
C ARG A 269 -1.21 -7.49 -9.49
N THR A 270 -1.97 -7.45 -10.56
CA THR A 270 -2.82 -8.57 -10.99
C THR A 270 -1.96 -9.67 -11.64
N LYS A 271 -2.52 -10.87 -11.74
CA LYS A 271 -1.86 -11.97 -12.45
C LYS A 271 -1.86 -11.75 -13.94
#